data_bd02647797cd8c5651a4d722f4b9ac49
#
_entry.id   bd02647797cd8c5651a4d722f4b9ac49
#
_cell.length_a   1.000
_cell.length_b   1.000
_cell.length_c   1.000
_cell.angle_alpha   90.00
_cell.angle_beta   90.00
_cell.angle_gamma   90.00
#
_symmetry.space_group_name_H-M   'P 1'
#
loop_
_entity.id
_entity.type
_entity.pdbx_description
1 polymer ?
#
loop_
_entity_poly.entity_id
_entity_poly.type
_entity_poly.pdbx_seq_one_letter_code
_entity_poly.pdbx_strand_id
1 'polypeptide(L)'
;SYYTDSKKKKTKEPKKSTYEDTLELWKQNLSIYEIAKHRKLTPQTIYNHFAKLIQMEIVQLSDILPEDKISDLRAAFKDFKGESLGELKEIHGDKFSWDELRLYKASLG
;
A
#
# COMPACT_ATOMS: atom_id res chain seq x y z
N SER A 1 33.87 -0.58 13.17
CA SER A 1 33.75 -0.55 13.92
C SER A 1 33.33 -0.46 14.19
N TYR A 2 33.48 -0.41 13.92
CA TYR A 2 33.22 -0.41 14.55
C TYR A 2 32.78 -0.27 14.32
N TYR A 3 33.44 -0.31 13.90
CA TYR A 3 33.11 -0.42 14.23
C TYR A 3 32.56 -0.35 13.69
N THR A 4 32.96 -0.15 12.98
CA THR A 4 32.71 -0.37 13.12
C THR A 4 32.06 -0.37 12.78
N ASP A 5 32.24 -0.37 12.18
CA ASP A 5 31.81 -0.60 12.46
C ASP A 5 31.08 -0.59 12.12
N SER A 6 31.15 -0.44 11.41
CA SER A 6 30.69 -0.68 11.71
C SER A 6 29.94 -0.70 11.41
N LYS A 7 29.99 -0.66 10.74
CA LYS A 7 29.47 -0.89 10.92
C LYS A 7 28.62 -0.80 10.60
N LYS A 8 28.64 -0.85 10.06
CA LYS A 8 28.00 -1.05 10.19
C LYS A 8 27.13 -0.94 9.84
N LYS A 9 27.18 -1.06 9.40
CA LYS A 9 26.50 -1.17 9.54
C LYS A 9 25.67 -1.02 9.45
N LYS A 10 25.81 -1.13 9.10
CA LYS A 10 25.20 -1.15 9.43
C LYS A 10 24.50 -1.04 9.56
N THR A 11 24.57 -1.13 9.27
CA THR A 11 23.97 -1.13 9.72
C THR A 11 23.29 -1.06 9.94
N LYS A 12 23.45 -1.54 9.72
CA LYS A 12 22.77 -1.36 10.07
C LYS A 12 22.02 -1.86 10.15
N GLU A 13 21.92 -2.25 10.40
CA GLU A 13 21.12 -2.49 10.62
C GLU A 13 20.40 -3.00 10.74
N PRO A 14 20.59 -3.19 10.76
CA PRO A 14 19.43 -3.83 10.23
C PRO A 14 18.15 -3.41 10.85
N LYS A 15 17.92 -2.24 10.83
CA LYS A 15 16.64 -1.67 11.17
C LYS A 15 15.62 -2.11 10.13
N LYS A 16 14.46 -2.56 10.59
CA LYS A 16 13.36 -2.85 9.69
C LYS A 16 12.84 -1.55 9.09
N SER A 17 12.47 -1.58 7.84
CA SER A 17 11.85 -0.43 7.20
C SER A 17 10.43 -0.26 7.73
N THR A 18 9.85 0.92 7.53
CA THR A 18 8.47 1.18 7.94
C THR A 18 7.49 0.23 7.22
N TYR A 19 7.83 -0.18 5.99
CA TYR A 19 7.00 -1.12 5.24
C TYR A 19 7.03 -2.50 5.86
N GLU A 20 8.19 -2.94 6.33
CA GLU A 20 8.31 -4.23 6.98
C GLU A 20 7.53 -4.29 8.28
N ASP A 21 7.53 -3.21 9.04
CA ASP A 21 6.77 -3.15 10.28
C ASP A 21 5.27 -3.27 10.01
N THR A 22 4.77 -2.58 8.99
CA THR A 22 3.38 -2.69 8.58
C THR A 22 3.06 -4.10 8.12
N LEU A 23 3.93 -4.69 7.32
CA LEU A 23 3.72 -6.05 6.81
C LEU A 23 3.68 -7.07 7.93
N GLU A 24 4.55 -6.91 8.92
CA GLU A 24 4.61 -7.84 10.04
C GLU A 24 3.29 -7.86 10.80
N LEU A 25 2.73 -6.67 11.06
CA LEU A 25 1.44 -6.59 11.73
C LEU A 25 0.31 -7.17 10.88
N TRP A 26 0.38 -6.94 9.57
CA TRP A 26 -0.58 -7.52 8.64
C TRP A 26 -0.56 -9.04 8.71
N LYS A 27 0.62 -9.63 8.79
CA LYS A 27 0.77 -11.09 8.90
C LYS A 27 0.22 -11.64 10.20
N GLN A 28 0.06 -10.78 11.20
CA GLN A 28 -0.58 -11.14 12.45
C GLN A 28 -2.10 -10.97 12.41
N ASN A 29 -2.64 -10.74 11.21
CA ASN A 29 -4.07 -10.62 10.96
C ASN A 29 -4.70 -9.33 11.49
N LEU A 30 -3.90 -8.28 11.67
CA LEU A 30 -4.46 -6.98 12.01
C LEU A 30 -5.02 -6.32 10.75
N SER A 31 -6.15 -5.64 10.91
CA SER A 31 -6.73 -4.87 9.81
C SER A 31 -5.90 -3.60 9.60
N ILE A 32 -6.13 -2.92 8.47
CA ILE A 32 -5.44 -1.67 8.18
C ILE A 32 -5.66 -0.65 9.28
N TYR A 33 -6.88 -0.55 9.81
CA TYR A 33 -7.18 0.40 10.87
C TYR A 33 -6.52 0.01 12.18
N GLU A 34 -6.43 -1.28 12.47
CA GLU A 34 -5.75 -1.76 13.66
C GLU A 34 -4.24 -1.51 13.57
N ILE A 35 -3.67 -1.71 12.38
CA ILE A 35 -2.25 -1.43 12.16
C ILE A 35 -1.97 0.06 12.38
N ALA A 36 -2.83 0.91 11.81
CA ALA A 36 -2.67 2.36 11.95
C ALA A 36 -2.69 2.76 13.42
N LYS A 37 -3.65 2.23 14.17
CA LYS A 37 -3.77 2.54 15.59
C LYS A 37 -2.56 2.03 16.37
N HIS A 38 -2.14 0.81 16.08
CA HIS A 38 -1.00 0.20 16.76
C HIS A 38 0.29 0.99 16.54
N ARG A 39 0.50 1.46 15.31
CA ARG A 39 1.70 2.19 14.94
C ARG A 39 1.58 3.70 15.16
N LYS A 40 0.41 4.18 15.56
CA LYS A 40 0.13 5.61 15.76
C LYS A 40 0.31 6.39 14.45
N LEU A 41 -0.19 5.80 13.38
CA LEU A 41 -0.19 6.39 12.05
C LEU A 41 -1.63 6.49 11.56
N THR A 42 -1.84 7.24 10.49
CA THR A 42 -3.19 7.32 9.91
C THR A 42 -3.46 6.12 9.01
N PRO A 43 -4.73 5.74 8.83
CA PRO A 43 -5.05 4.68 7.87
C PRO A 43 -4.53 4.99 6.46
N GLN A 44 -4.57 6.26 6.04
CA GLN A 44 -4.05 6.65 4.74
C GLN A 44 -2.58 6.31 4.60
N THR A 45 -1.79 6.55 5.65
CA THR A 45 -0.37 6.19 5.64
C THR A 45 -0.18 4.69 5.47
N ILE A 46 -1.02 3.90 6.15
CA ILE A 46 -0.94 2.45 6.03
C ILE A 46 -1.32 2.00 4.62
N TYR A 47 -2.36 2.59 4.02
CA TYR A 47 -2.70 2.31 2.63
C TYR A 47 -1.54 2.63 1.70
N ASN A 48 -0.83 3.73 1.95
CA ASN A 48 0.35 4.08 1.15
C ASN A 48 1.44 3.03 1.28
N HIS A 49 1.62 2.47 2.49
CA HIS A 49 2.57 1.38 2.70
C HIS A 49 2.18 0.16 1.87
N PHE A 50 0.89 -0.18 1.86
CA PHE A 50 0.44 -1.32 1.07
C PHE A 50 0.55 -1.07 -0.42
N ALA A 51 0.34 0.16 -0.87
CA ALA A 51 0.56 0.48 -2.28
C ALA A 51 2.02 0.19 -2.67
N LYS A 52 2.94 0.57 -1.79
CA LYS A 52 4.37 0.29 -2.03
C LYS A 52 4.65 -1.20 -2.01
N LEU A 53 4.08 -1.93 -1.05
CA LEU A 53 4.28 -3.37 -0.94
C LEU A 53 3.71 -4.10 -2.16
N ILE A 54 2.59 -3.63 -2.69
CA ILE A 54 1.99 -4.19 -3.90
C ILE A 54 2.90 -3.92 -5.10
N GLN A 55 3.42 -2.70 -5.20
CA GLN A 55 4.33 -2.31 -6.28
C GLN A 55 5.59 -3.16 -6.26
N MET A 56 6.06 -3.53 -5.08
CA MET A 56 7.22 -4.40 -4.89
C MET A 56 6.86 -5.88 -5.04
N GLU A 57 5.60 -6.20 -5.29
CA GLU A 57 5.09 -7.56 -5.46
C GLU A 57 5.24 -8.43 -4.21
N ILE A 58 5.30 -7.80 -3.04
CA ILE A 58 5.36 -8.50 -1.76
C ILE A 58 3.95 -8.86 -1.29
N VAL A 59 2.97 -7.99 -1.58
CA VAL A 59 1.57 -8.19 -1.22
C VAL A 59 0.76 -8.13 -2.52
N GLN A 60 -0.28 -8.96 -2.62
CA GLN A 60 -1.16 -8.96 -3.77
C GLN A 60 -2.34 -8.01 -3.52
N LEU A 61 -2.80 -7.36 -4.58
CA LEU A 61 -3.97 -6.49 -4.46
C LEU A 61 -5.18 -7.24 -3.91
N SER A 62 -5.33 -8.51 -4.32
CA SER A 62 -6.43 -9.35 -3.86
C SER A 62 -6.38 -9.68 -2.38
N ASP A 63 -5.24 -9.48 -1.73
CA ASP A 63 -5.12 -9.66 -0.29
C ASP A 63 -5.75 -8.48 0.46
N ILE A 64 -5.88 -7.34 -0.20
CA ILE A 64 -6.35 -6.10 0.43
C ILE A 64 -7.79 -5.76 0.03
N LEU A 65 -8.13 -5.95 -1.25
CA LEU A 65 -9.44 -5.58 -1.77
C LEU A 65 -10.22 -6.81 -2.22
N PRO A 66 -11.55 -6.79 -2.05
CA PRO A 66 -12.36 -7.91 -2.53
C PRO A 66 -12.38 -7.95 -4.05
N GLU A 67 -12.63 -9.14 -4.57
CA GLU A 67 -12.55 -9.41 -6.01
C GLU A 67 -13.52 -8.56 -6.84
N ASP A 68 -14.72 -8.33 -6.32
CA ASP A 68 -15.68 -7.51 -7.04
C ASP A 68 -15.21 -6.06 -7.16
N LYS A 69 -14.56 -5.54 -6.12
CA LYS A 69 -14.01 -4.19 -6.16
C LYS A 69 -12.86 -4.13 -7.18
N ILE A 70 -12.01 -5.15 -7.19
CA ILE A 70 -10.89 -5.20 -8.14
C ILE A 70 -11.43 -5.26 -9.57
N SER A 71 -12.48 -6.02 -9.79
CA SER A 71 -13.12 -6.13 -11.12
C SER A 71 -13.65 -4.77 -11.59
N ASP A 72 -14.31 -4.04 -10.67
CA ASP A 72 -14.84 -2.71 -10.98
C ASP A 72 -13.72 -1.73 -11.29
N LEU A 73 -12.62 -1.80 -10.52
CA LEU A 73 -11.48 -0.93 -10.76
C LEU A 73 -10.82 -1.24 -12.09
N ARG A 74 -10.70 -2.52 -12.41
CA ARG A 74 -10.13 -2.95 -13.69
C ARG A 74 -10.91 -2.36 -14.86
N ALA A 75 -12.23 -2.44 -14.79
CA ALA A 75 -13.09 -1.89 -15.85
C ALA A 75 -12.92 -0.38 -15.95
N ALA A 76 -12.90 0.31 -14.80
CA ALA A 76 -12.77 1.76 -14.78
C ALA A 76 -11.45 2.21 -15.40
N PHE A 77 -10.35 1.55 -15.03
CA PHE A 77 -9.04 1.92 -15.56
C PHE A 77 -8.90 1.57 -17.05
N LYS A 78 -9.51 0.46 -17.47
CA LYS A 78 -9.44 0.04 -18.86
C LYS A 78 -10.07 1.06 -19.79
N ASP A 79 -11.21 1.61 -19.39
CA ASP A 79 -11.95 2.55 -20.23
C ASP A 79 -11.47 4.00 -20.08
N PHE A 80 -10.57 4.24 -19.14
CA PHE A 80 -10.12 5.59 -18.84
C PHE A 80 -9.10 6.09 -19.86
N LYS A 81 -9.34 7.27 -20.40
CA LYS A 81 -8.46 7.91 -21.39
C LYS A 81 -7.71 9.12 -20.83
N GLY A 82 -7.98 9.49 -19.59
CA GLY A 82 -7.33 10.64 -18.96
C GLY A 82 -5.97 10.29 -18.40
N GLU A 83 -5.36 11.24 -17.70
CA GLU A 83 -3.99 11.12 -17.23
C GLU A 83 -3.82 11.07 -15.71
N SER A 84 -4.88 11.40 -14.96
CA SER A 84 -4.72 11.49 -13.51
C SER A 84 -5.80 10.71 -12.77
N LEU A 85 -5.44 10.27 -11.56
CA LEU A 85 -6.42 9.61 -10.69
C LEU A 85 -7.53 10.57 -10.28
N GLY A 86 -7.23 11.88 -10.24
CA GLY A 86 -8.24 12.88 -9.93
C GLY A 86 -9.39 12.86 -10.91
N GLU A 87 -9.11 12.68 -12.20
CA GLU A 87 -10.14 12.58 -13.22
C GLU A 87 -10.99 11.33 -13.02
N LEU A 88 -10.34 10.20 -12.71
CA LEU A 88 -11.07 8.97 -12.43
C LEU A 88 -11.98 9.11 -11.22
N LYS A 89 -11.46 9.74 -10.18
CA LYS A 89 -12.23 9.97 -8.96
C LYS A 89 -13.45 10.82 -9.24
N GLU A 90 -13.29 11.85 -10.07
CA GLU A 90 -14.38 12.74 -10.43
C GLU A 90 -15.46 12.00 -11.23
N ILE A 91 -15.05 11.15 -12.16
CA ILE A 91 -15.98 10.38 -12.98
C ILE A 91 -16.80 9.41 -12.14
N HIS A 92 -16.16 8.71 -11.22
CA HIS A 92 -16.79 7.62 -10.47
C HIS A 92 -17.29 8.03 -9.08
N GLY A 93 -16.91 9.22 -8.61
CA GLY A 93 -17.39 9.72 -7.33
C GLY A 93 -17.07 8.80 -6.18
N ASP A 94 -18.10 8.47 -5.41
CA ASP A 94 -17.95 7.67 -4.19
C ASP A 94 -17.82 6.18 -4.46
N LYS A 95 -17.90 5.75 -5.71
CA LYS A 95 -17.76 4.33 -6.03
C LYS A 95 -16.40 3.82 -5.63
N PHE A 96 -15.37 4.64 -5.77
CA PHE A 96 -13.99 4.28 -5.40
C PHE A 96 -13.43 5.35 -4.45
N SER A 97 -12.75 4.89 -3.40
CA SER A 97 -12.01 5.81 -2.55
C SER A 97 -10.66 6.13 -3.21
N TRP A 98 -10.04 7.20 -2.74
CA TRP A 98 -8.69 7.55 -3.19
C TRP A 98 -7.70 6.41 -2.93
N ASP A 99 -7.86 5.76 -1.76
CA ASP A 99 -6.96 4.66 -1.39
C ASP A 99 -7.13 3.48 -2.34
N GLU A 100 -8.37 3.16 -2.71
CA GLU A 100 -8.63 2.07 -3.66
C GLU A 100 -8.01 2.36 -5.03
N LEU A 101 -8.14 3.59 -5.49
CA LEU A 101 -7.55 3.98 -6.78
C LEU A 101 -6.04 3.88 -6.76
N ARG A 102 -5.42 4.33 -5.68
CA ARG A 102 -3.96 4.27 -5.55
C ARG A 102 -3.45 2.84 -5.46
N LEU A 103 -4.15 1.99 -4.71
CA LEU A 103 -3.77 0.59 -4.60
C LEU A 103 -3.83 -0.10 -5.95
N TYR A 104 -4.91 0.14 -6.69
CA TYR A 104 -5.04 -0.48 -8.00
C TYR A 104 -3.96 0.01 -8.95
N LYS A 105 -3.69 1.31 -8.95
CA LYS A 105 -2.64 1.87 -9.80
C LYS A 105 -1.29 1.25 -9.47
N ALA A 106 -0.99 1.08 -8.19
CA ALA A 106 0.27 0.47 -7.75
C ALA A 106 0.39 -0.96 -8.28
N SER A 107 -0.73 -1.68 -8.41
CA SER A 107 -0.72 -3.06 -8.90
C SER A 107 -0.37 -3.16 -10.38
N LEU A 108 -0.47 -2.06 -11.10
CA LEU A 108 -0.15 -2.04 -12.53
C LEU A 108 1.35 -1.88 -12.80
N GLY A 109 2.13 -1.65 -11.78
CA GLY A 109 3.59 -1.54 -11.91
C GLY A 109 4.13 -0.13 -11.76
#